data_6af887d0528b3fd740098430196e6807
#
_entry.id   6af887d0528b3fd740098430196e6807
#
_cell.length_a   1.000
_cell.length_b   1.000
_cell.length_c   1.000
_cell.angle_alpha   90.00
_cell.angle_beta   90.00
_cell.angle_gamma   90.00
#
_symmetry.space_group_name_H-M   'P 1'
#
loop_
_entity.id
_entity.type
_entity.pdbx_description
1 polymer ?
#
loop_
_entity_poly.entity_id
_entity_poly.type
_entity_poly.pdbx_seq_one_letter_code
_entity_poly.pdbx_strand_id
1 'polypeptide(L)'
;QNARSAERARGALQQAEIASRQLIGKGWKEIAGSAETKGYRYDGIKLEALKEITKPTHSSSGFTVPVRLRGQVIGRIRINPADQTRQLTEDESAMAEATAERVALALESSRLLEEAQSRAQREAFLGELSSKLGASYQLDSIVRDTVEELGKSLRTTTVSFQLVNPSSHPEAGAFSDETNQGNGSKPK
;
A
#
# COMPACT_ATOMS: atom_id res chain seq x y z
N GLN A 1 -20.28 -33.77 -23.30
CA GLN A 1 -20.55 -32.52 -22.55
C GLN A 1 -19.57 -32.32 -21.41
N ASN A 2 -19.18 -33.33 -20.65
CA ASN A 2 -18.29 -33.22 -19.49
C ASN A 2 -16.85 -32.71 -19.83
N ALA A 3 -16.28 -33.12 -20.97
CA ALA A 3 -14.94 -32.70 -21.36
C ALA A 3 -14.85 -31.18 -21.63
N ARG A 4 -15.83 -30.61 -22.33
CA ARG A 4 -15.89 -29.16 -22.61
C ARG A 4 -16.10 -28.33 -21.35
N SER A 5 -16.87 -28.87 -20.37
CA SER A 5 -17.06 -28.21 -19.08
C SER A 5 -15.77 -28.23 -18.25
N ALA A 6 -15.03 -29.32 -18.27
CA ALA A 6 -13.74 -29.45 -17.59
C ALA A 6 -12.67 -28.53 -18.20
N GLU A 7 -12.63 -28.38 -19.52
CA GLU A 7 -11.70 -27.45 -20.20
C GLU A 7 -12.02 -25.98 -19.86
N ARG A 8 -13.30 -25.60 -19.85
CA ARG A 8 -13.72 -24.24 -19.45
C ARG A 8 -13.36 -23.95 -18.00
N ALA A 9 -13.60 -24.91 -17.09
CA ALA A 9 -13.23 -24.78 -15.69
C ALA A 9 -11.71 -24.61 -15.50
N ARG A 10 -10.89 -25.39 -16.21
CA ARG A 10 -9.43 -25.26 -16.20
C ARG A 10 -8.98 -23.91 -16.74
N GLY A 11 -9.56 -23.43 -17.85
CA GLY A 11 -9.26 -22.12 -18.40
C GLY A 11 -9.62 -20.98 -17.43
N ALA A 12 -10.77 -21.04 -16.79
CA ALA A 12 -11.19 -20.07 -15.78
C ALA A 12 -10.27 -20.06 -14.56
N LEU A 13 -9.83 -21.24 -14.11
CA LEU A 13 -8.88 -21.36 -13.00
C LEU A 13 -7.53 -20.73 -13.32
N GLN A 14 -7.00 -21.00 -14.50
CA GLN A 14 -5.75 -20.41 -14.96
C GLN A 14 -5.84 -18.89 -15.06
N GLN A 15 -6.93 -18.36 -15.61
CA GLN A 15 -7.15 -16.91 -15.67
C GLN A 15 -7.24 -16.29 -14.28
N ALA A 16 -7.94 -16.93 -13.34
CA ALA A 16 -8.04 -16.49 -11.96
C ALA A 16 -6.66 -16.48 -11.26
N GLU A 17 -5.84 -17.51 -11.50
CA GLU A 17 -4.47 -17.55 -10.96
C GLU A 17 -3.59 -16.44 -11.52
N ILE A 18 -3.65 -16.17 -12.82
CA ILE A 18 -2.87 -15.10 -13.46
C ILE A 18 -3.30 -13.74 -12.89
N ALA A 19 -4.61 -13.49 -12.80
CA ALA A 19 -5.14 -12.26 -12.22
C ALA A 19 -4.74 -12.10 -10.75
N SER A 20 -4.82 -13.17 -9.96
CA SER A 20 -4.38 -13.17 -8.56
C SER A 20 -2.90 -12.83 -8.42
N ARG A 21 -2.03 -13.42 -9.24
CA ARG A 21 -0.58 -13.11 -9.24
C ARG A 21 -0.31 -11.66 -9.60
N GLN A 22 -1.01 -11.11 -10.59
CA GLN A 22 -0.85 -9.70 -10.99
C GLN A 22 -1.27 -8.75 -9.88
N LEU A 23 -2.40 -9.02 -9.20
CA LEU A 23 -2.88 -8.22 -8.07
C LEU A 23 -1.89 -8.25 -6.90
N ILE A 24 -1.38 -9.43 -6.56
CA ILE A 24 -0.34 -9.58 -5.53
C ILE A 24 0.90 -8.76 -5.91
N GLY A 25 1.40 -8.93 -7.13
CA GLY A 25 2.59 -8.21 -7.60
C GLY A 25 2.42 -6.69 -7.58
N LYS A 26 1.23 -6.19 -7.96
CA LYS A 26 0.91 -4.76 -7.92
C LYS A 26 0.89 -4.24 -6.48
N GLY A 27 0.15 -4.89 -5.58
CA GLY A 27 0.05 -4.48 -4.18
C GLY A 27 1.41 -4.46 -3.48
N TRP A 28 2.24 -5.49 -3.66
CA TRP A 28 3.58 -5.52 -3.09
C TRP A 28 4.54 -4.50 -3.70
N LYS A 29 4.39 -4.16 -4.98
CA LYS A 29 5.15 -3.09 -5.62
C LYS A 29 4.82 -1.72 -5.03
N GLU A 30 3.56 -1.45 -4.75
CA GLU A 30 3.10 -0.22 -4.09
C GLU A 30 3.67 -0.12 -2.67
N ILE A 31 3.58 -1.19 -1.87
CA ILE A 31 4.16 -1.27 -0.52
C ILE A 31 5.66 -1.03 -0.56
N ALA A 32 6.39 -1.75 -1.42
CA ALA A 32 7.83 -1.57 -1.58
C ALA A 32 8.20 -0.16 -2.07
N GLY A 33 7.34 0.49 -2.86
CA GLY A 33 7.51 1.86 -3.31
C GLY A 33 7.36 2.89 -2.19
N SER A 34 6.33 2.74 -1.36
CA SER A 34 5.98 3.67 -0.29
C SER A 34 6.76 3.45 1.02
N ALA A 35 7.29 2.24 1.24
CA ALA A 35 8.02 1.94 2.47
C ALA A 35 9.28 2.79 2.61
N GLU A 36 9.47 3.43 3.75
CA GLU A 36 10.68 4.19 4.10
C GLU A 36 11.88 3.26 4.24
N THR A 37 11.69 2.11 4.86
CA THR A 37 12.69 1.05 5.00
C THR A 37 12.49 0.00 3.92
N LYS A 38 13.50 -0.19 3.08
CA LYS A 38 13.47 -1.16 1.96
C LYS A 38 13.90 -2.58 2.38
N GLY A 39 14.47 -2.72 3.56
CA GLY A 39 14.92 -4.00 4.09
C GLY A 39 15.77 -3.84 5.34
N TYR A 40 16.29 -4.97 5.81
CA TYR A 40 17.16 -5.03 6.96
C TYR A 40 18.40 -5.86 6.65
N ARG A 41 19.51 -5.50 7.25
CA ARG A 41 20.77 -6.23 7.19
C ARG A 41 21.27 -6.54 8.60
N TYR A 42 21.66 -7.78 8.83
CA TYR A 42 22.34 -8.21 10.03
C TYR A 42 23.78 -8.58 9.68
N ASP A 43 24.75 -8.02 10.37
CA ASP A 43 26.18 -8.20 10.12
C ASP A 43 26.88 -9.16 11.11
N GLY A 44 26.10 -9.86 11.91
CA GLY A 44 26.58 -10.74 12.98
C GLY A 44 26.58 -10.07 14.36
N ILE A 45 26.45 -8.73 14.43
CA ILE A 45 26.49 -7.96 15.68
C ILE A 45 25.23 -7.10 15.80
N LYS A 46 24.88 -6.34 14.75
CA LYS A 46 23.77 -5.39 14.77
C LYS A 46 22.83 -5.57 13.59
N LEU A 47 21.60 -5.12 13.79
CA LEU A 47 20.56 -5.03 12.79
C LEU A 47 20.49 -3.59 12.27
N GLU A 48 20.61 -3.41 10.96
CA GLU A 48 20.51 -2.10 10.29
C GLU A 48 19.34 -2.07 9.32
N ALA A 49 18.55 -0.99 9.35
CA ALA A 49 17.53 -0.73 8.36
C ALA A 49 18.15 -0.17 7.07
N LEU A 50 17.75 -0.73 5.93
CA LEU A 50 18.20 -0.31 4.61
C LEU A 50 17.17 0.62 3.98
N LYS A 51 17.56 1.86 3.68
CA LYS A 51 16.72 2.83 2.97
C LYS A 51 16.73 2.63 1.45
N GLU A 52 17.77 2.01 0.93
CA GLU A 52 17.93 1.71 -0.48
C GLU A 52 18.27 0.24 -0.71
N ILE A 53 17.75 -0.31 -1.81
CA ILE A 53 18.11 -1.65 -2.25
C ILE A 53 19.43 -1.55 -3.00
N THR A 54 20.52 -1.91 -2.33
CA THR A 54 21.84 -1.99 -2.98
C THR A 54 21.80 -3.11 -4.03
N LYS A 55 22.05 -2.77 -5.29
CA LYS A 55 22.22 -3.77 -6.33
C LYS A 55 23.42 -4.65 -5.96
N PRO A 56 23.33 -5.96 -6.16
CA PRO A 56 24.47 -6.83 -5.89
C PRO A 56 25.65 -6.38 -6.76
N THR A 57 26.74 -6.00 -6.09
CA THR A 57 28.03 -5.88 -6.78
C THR A 57 28.39 -7.28 -7.24
N HIS A 58 28.77 -7.47 -8.49
CA HIS A 58 28.99 -8.76 -9.18
C HIS A 58 30.05 -9.69 -8.55
N SER A 59 30.64 -9.34 -7.43
CA SER A 59 31.75 -10.06 -6.78
C SER A 59 31.42 -10.71 -5.44
N SER A 60 30.16 -10.70 -4.99
CA SER A 60 29.85 -11.37 -3.72
C SER A 60 29.22 -12.74 -3.99
N SER A 61 29.93 -13.80 -3.56
CA SER A 61 29.50 -15.21 -3.56
C SER A 61 28.34 -15.51 -2.58
N GLY A 62 27.41 -14.56 -2.43
CA GLY A 62 26.28 -14.71 -1.54
C GLY A 62 25.15 -15.54 -2.15
N PHE A 63 24.46 -16.27 -1.31
CA PHE A 63 23.28 -17.04 -1.63
C PHE A 63 22.02 -16.16 -1.58
N THR A 64 21.14 -16.27 -2.57
CA THR A 64 19.91 -15.47 -2.60
C THR A 64 18.69 -16.37 -2.71
N VAL A 65 17.85 -16.33 -1.68
CA VAL A 65 16.57 -17.05 -1.63
C VAL A 65 15.43 -16.08 -1.92
N PRO A 66 14.62 -16.34 -2.96
CA PRO A 66 13.45 -15.51 -3.24
C PRO A 66 12.34 -15.80 -2.22
N VAL A 67 11.77 -14.75 -1.65
CA VAL A 67 10.54 -14.82 -0.84
C VAL A 67 9.37 -14.80 -1.81
N ARG A 68 8.65 -15.93 -1.91
CA ARG A 68 7.59 -16.13 -2.90
C ARG A 68 6.22 -16.24 -2.22
N LEU A 69 5.25 -15.51 -2.75
CA LEU A 69 3.86 -15.63 -2.38
C LEU A 69 3.05 -16.03 -3.61
N ARG A 70 2.42 -17.22 -3.58
CA ARG A 70 1.63 -17.77 -4.70
C ARG A 70 2.38 -17.68 -6.04
N GLY A 71 3.66 -17.97 -6.04
CA GLY A 71 4.54 -17.93 -7.22
C GLY A 71 5.07 -16.55 -7.61
N GLN A 72 4.62 -15.47 -6.96
CA GLN A 72 5.14 -14.12 -7.17
C GLN A 72 6.28 -13.85 -6.19
N VAL A 73 7.42 -13.31 -6.68
CA VAL A 73 8.53 -12.88 -5.83
C VAL A 73 8.18 -11.52 -5.22
N ILE A 74 8.04 -11.48 -3.89
CA ILE A 74 7.73 -10.27 -3.12
C ILE A 74 8.95 -9.71 -2.38
N GLY A 75 10.01 -10.52 -2.23
CA GLY A 75 11.24 -10.12 -1.54
C GLY A 75 12.38 -11.09 -1.83
N ARG A 76 13.53 -10.83 -1.20
CA ARG A 76 14.72 -11.68 -1.31
C ARG A 76 15.46 -11.68 0.02
N ILE A 77 15.90 -12.87 0.44
CA ILE A 77 16.80 -13.06 1.55
C ILE A 77 18.18 -13.34 0.96
N ARG A 78 19.18 -12.54 1.34
CA ARG A 78 20.56 -12.77 0.93
C ARG A 78 21.36 -13.24 2.13
N ILE A 79 22.09 -14.31 1.94
CA ILE A 79 22.98 -14.90 2.94
C ILE A 79 24.40 -14.84 2.39
N ASN A 80 25.27 -14.10 3.07
CA ASN A 80 26.67 -14.01 2.71
C ASN A 80 27.47 -14.77 3.79
N PRO A 81 28.03 -15.95 3.49
CA PRO A 81 28.88 -16.67 4.44
C PRO A 81 30.16 -15.85 4.70
N ALA A 82 30.72 -15.97 5.91
CA ALA A 82 31.96 -15.31 6.27
C ALA A 82 33.14 -15.78 5.40
N ASP A 83 33.16 -17.07 5.07
CA ASP A 83 34.05 -17.64 4.07
C ASP A 83 33.39 -17.62 2.70
N GLN A 84 33.90 -16.79 1.80
CA GLN A 84 33.36 -16.61 0.45
C GLN A 84 33.51 -17.85 -0.45
N THR A 85 34.34 -18.81 -0.05
CA THR A 85 34.52 -20.08 -0.76
C THR A 85 33.53 -21.15 -0.30
N ARG A 86 32.86 -20.94 0.84
CA ARG A 86 31.89 -21.87 1.39
C ARG A 86 30.58 -21.84 0.63
N GLN A 87 30.15 -23.00 0.18
CA GLN A 87 28.77 -23.19 -0.32
C GLN A 87 27.85 -23.56 0.86
N LEU A 88 26.58 -23.16 0.79
CA LEU A 88 25.60 -23.66 1.76
C LEU A 88 25.42 -25.16 1.59
N THR A 89 25.24 -25.83 2.71
CA THR A 89 24.82 -27.24 2.71
C THR A 89 23.35 -27.35 2.22
N GLU A 90 22.94 -28.55 1.83
CA GLU A 90 21.55 -28.83 1.43
C GLU A 90 20.57 -28.49 2.56
N ASP A 91 20.92 -28.84 3.82
CA ASP A 91 20.10 -28.52 5.00
C ASP A 91 19.98 -27.00 5.23
N GLU A 92 21.09 -26.26 5.09
CA GLU A 92 21.08 -24.79 5.23
C GLU A 92 20.24 -24.14 4.14
N SER A 93 20.30 -24.66 2.91
CA SER A 93 19.47 -24.18 1.79
C SER A 93 17.98 -24.46 2.04
N ALA A 94 17.63 -25.68 2.45
CA ALA A 94 16.28 -26.07 2.79
C ALA A 94 15.71 -25.23 3.96
N MET A 95 16.53 -24.95 4.97
CA MET A 95 16.15 -24.10 6.09
C MET A 95 15.90 -22.65 5.64
N ALA A 96 16.73 -22.11 4.75
CA ALA A 96 16.57 -20.76 4.21
C ALA A 96 15.30 -20.65 3.35
N GLU A 97 15.00 -21.67 2.52
CA GLU A 97 13.78 -21.73 1.72
C GLU A 97 12.53 -21.83 2.60
N ALA A 98 12.51 -22.72 3.59
CA ALA A 98 11.40 -22.84 4.54
C ALA A 98 11.19 -21.54 5.33
N THR A 99 12.26 -20.84 5.68
CA THR A 99 12.17 -19.53 6.32
C THR A 99 11.56 -18.49 5.37
N ALA A 100 11.99 -18.46 4.11
CA ALA A 100 11.45 -17.54 3.11
C ALA A 100 9.94 -17.75 2.88
N GLU A 101 9.47 -19.00 2.88
CA GLU A 101 8.03 -19.32 2.77
C GLU A 101 7.24 -18.81 3.99
N ARG A 102 7.77 -19.04 5.20
CA ARG A 102 7.13 -18.54 6.44
C ARG A 102 7.08 -17.03 6.48
N VAL A 103 8.15 -16.36 6.07
CA VAL A 103 8.20 -14.90 5.95
C VAL A 103 7.17 -14.40 4.95
N ALA A 104 7.02 -15.05 3.79
CA ALA A 104 6.02 -14.67 2.80
C ALA A 104 4.60 -14.72 3.37
N LEU A 105 4.26 -15.80 4.08
CA LEU A 105 2.95 -15.97 4.70
C LEU A 105 2.72 -14.95 5.83
N ALA A 106 3.73 -14.69 6.67
CA ALA A 106 3.64 -13.73 7.76
C ALA A 106 3.42 -12.31 7.23
N LEU A 107 4.16 -11.92 6.21
CA LEU A 107 4.01 -10.62 5.56
C LEU A 107 2.62 -10.44 4.94
N GLU A 108 2.10 -11.46 4.25
CA GLU A 108 0.77 -11.39 3.66
C GLU A 108 -0.32 -11.31 4.74
N SER A 109 -0.19 -12.09 5.82
CA SER A 109 -1.12 -12.04 6.94
C SER A 109 -1.14 -10.65 7.59
N SER A 110 0.02 -10.04 7.80
CA SER A 110 0.15 -8.68 8.35
C SER A 110 -0.48 -7.65 7.43
N ARG A 111 -0.22 -7.73 6.12
CA ARG A 111 -0.81 -6.85 5.11
C ARG A 111 -2.33 -6.92 5.08
N LEU A 112 -2.88 -8.15 5.09
CA LEU A 112 -4.32 -8.36 5.08
C LEU A 112 -4.99 -7.84 6.36
N LEU A 113 -4.34 -8.02 7.50
CA LEU A 113 -4.83 -7.49 8.78
C LEU A 113 -4.85 -5.95 8.77
N GLU A 114 -3.78 -5.32 8.31
CA GLU A 114 -3.69 -3.86 8.20
C GLU A 114 -4.75 -3.30 7.22
N GLU A 115 -4.95 -3.96 6.09
CA GLU A 115 -6.00 -3.61 5.12
C GLU A 115 -7.41 -3.74 5.73
N ALA A 116 -7.67 -4.83 6.46
CA ALA A 116 -8.94 -5.05 7.14
C ALA A 116 -9.19 -3.99 8.23
N GLN A 117 -8.17 -3.67 9.05
CA GLN A 117 -8.27 -2.63 10.06
C GLN A 117 -8.53 -1.25 9.45
N SER A 118 -7.81 -0.90 8.38
CA SER A 118 -7.99 0.36 7.66
C SER A 118 -9.39 0.46 7.04
N ARG A 119 -9.93 -0.64 6.53
CA ARG A 119 -11.30 -0.70 6.02
C ARG A 119 -12.33 -0.52 7.14
N ALA A 120 -12.18 -1.25 8.25
CA ALA A 120 -13.07 -1.14 9.39
C ALA A 120 -13.08 0.28 9.98
N GLN A 121 -11.93 0.94 10.07
CA GLN A 121 -11.85 2.33 10.53
C GLN A 121 -12.59 3.28 9.60
N ARG A 122 -12.45 3.12 8.27
CA ARG A 122 -13.19 3.94 7.29
C ARG A 122 -14.69 3.71 7.36
N GLU A 123 -15.13 2.47 7.52
CA GLU A 123 -16.56 2.14 7.65
C GLU A 123 -17.13 2.71 8.96
N ALA A 124 -16.41 2.60 10.07
CA ALA A 124 -16.82 3.17 11.36
C ALA A 124 -16.96 4.70 11.26
N PHE A 125 -16.00 5.36 10.63
CA PHE A 125 -16.04 6.81 10.40
C PHE A 125 -17.25 7.22 9.56
N LEU A 126 -17.51 6.52 8.45
CA LEU A 126 -18.69 6.80 7.60
C LEU A 126 -20.01 6.55 8.36
N GLY A 127 -20.05 5.52 9.19
CA GLY A 127 -21.21 5.24 10.06
C GLY A 127 -21.47 6.33 11.08
N GLU A 128 -20.42 6.83 11.74
CA GLU A 128 -20.52 7.95 12.68
C GLU A 128 -20.97 9.24 11.99
N LEU A 129 -20.38 9.56 10.83
CA LEU A 129 -20.79 10.73 10.03
C LEU A 129 -22.26 10.63 9.62
N SER A 130 -22.69 9.47 9.11
CA SER A 130 -24.08 9.24 8.72
C SER A 130 -25.04 9.36 9.90
N SER A 131 -24.65 8.89 11.07
CA SER A 131 -25.43 9.03 12.31
C SER A 131 -25.59 10.49 12.72
N LYS A 132 -24.50 11.25 12.71
CA LYS A 132 -24.51 12.69 13.03
C LYS A 132 -25.39 13.48 12.05
N LEU A 133 -25.26 13.20 10.75
CA LEU A 133 -26.06 13.86 9.71
C LEU A 133 -27.55 13.49 9.80
N GLY A 134 -27.86 12.23 10.13
CA GLY A 134 -29.24 11.75 10.29
C GLY A 134 -29.95 12.34 11.51
N ALA A 135 -29.22 12.75 12.55
CA ALA A 135 -29.77 13.37 13.76
C ALA A 135 -30.08 14.87 13.59
N SER A 136 -29.62 15.49 12.54
CA SER A 136 -29.75 16.93 12.30
C SER A 136 -30.84 17.20 11.27
N TYR A 137 -31.95 17.83 11.72
CA TYR A 137 -33.08 18.21 10.86
C TYR A 137 -32.88 19.55 10.13
N GLN A 138 -31.80 20.28 10.42
CA GLN A 138 -31.52 21.58 9.81
C GLN A 138 -30.35 21.43 8.82
N LEU A 139 -30.57 21.85 7.58
CA LEU A 139 -29.58 21.78 6.51
C LEU A 139 -28.25 22.46 6.89
N ASP A 140 -28.34 23.59 7.61
CA ASP A 140 -27.16 24.35 8.05
C ASP A 140 -26.30 23.56 9.03
N SER A 141 -26.91 22.87 10.01
CA SER A 141 -26.15 22.03 10.96
C SER A 141 -25.54 20.81 10.28
N ILE A 142 -26.24 20.19 9.31
CA ILE A 142 -25.67 19.07 8.54
C ILE A 142 -24.39 19.50 7.81
N VAL A 143 -24.45 20.64 7.11
CA VAL A 143 -23.31 21.17 6.36
C VAL A 143 -22.16 21.53 7.28
N ARG A 144 -22.43 22.22 8.38
CA ARG A 144 -21.45 22.63 9.37
C ARG A 144 -20.73 21.42 9.97
N ASP A 145 -21.50 20.46 10.50
CA ASP A 145 -20.96 19.26 11.15
C ASP A 145 -20.13 18.42 10.17
N THR A 146 -20.59 18.34 8.91
CA THR A 146 -19.84 17.64 7.85
C THR A 146 -18.49 18.28 7.57
N VAL A 147 -18.44 19.60 7.40
CA VAL A 147 -17.21 20.33 7.07
C VAL A 147 -16.23 20.25 8.26
N GLU A 148 -16.73 20.38 9.49
CA GLU A 148 -15.91 20.30 10.70
C GLU A 148 -15.30 18.90 10.87
N GLU A 149 -16.11 17.85 10.74
CA GLU A 149 -15.66 16.46 10.92
C GLU A 149 -14.68 16.02 9.84
N LEU A 150 -14.91 16.42 8.58
CA LEU A 150 -13.96 16.18 7.50
C LEU A 150 -12.63 16.90 7.74
N GLY A 151 -12.68 18.16 8.20
CA GLY A 151 -11.48 18.92 8.53
C GLY A 151 -10.64 18.24 9.61
N LYS A 152 -11.28 17.73 10.66
CA LYS A 152 -10.62 17.00 11.74
C LYS A 152 -10.03 15.67 11.28
N SER A 153 -10.79 14.91 10.51
CA SER A 153 -10.40 13.55 10.08
C SER A 153 -9.30 13.56 9.04
N LEU A 154 -9.36 14.50 8.10
CA LEU A 154 -8.36 14.62 7.04
C LEU A 154 -7.13 15.43 7.48
N ARG A 155 -7.14 15.99 8.71
CA ARG A 155 -6.09 16.86 9.24
C ARG A 155 -5.67 17.95 8.25
N THR A 156 -6.65 18.46 7.50
CA THR A 156 -6.43 19.50 6.50
C THR A 156 -6.63 20.88 7.08
N THR A 157 -6.00 21.87 6.47
CA THR A 157 -6.06 23.28 6.92
C THR A 157 -7.38 23.94 6.56
N THR A 158 -8.03 23.50 5.47
CA THR A 158 -9.25 24.13 4.97
C THR A 158 -10.15 23.10 4.31
N VAL A 159 -11.43 23.08 4.73
CA VAL A 159 -12.51 22.35 4.07
C VAL A 159 -13.64 23.34 3.84
N SER A 160 -14.17 23.41 2.64
CA SER A 160 -15.31 24.25 2.30
C SER A 160 -16.40 23.44 1.61
N PHE A 161 -17.66 23.79 1.89
CA PHE A 161 -18.83 23.25 1.21
C PHE A 161 -19.64 24.40 0.65
N GLN A 162 -20.06 24.29 -0.60
CA GLN A 162 -20.89 25.30 -1.25
C GLN A 162 -22.10 24.64 -1.91
N LEU A 163 -23.27 25.19 -1.63
CA LEU A 163 -24.51 24.84 -2.35
C LEU A 163 -24.49 25.52 -3.70
N VAL A 164 -24.61 24.74 -4.79
CA VAL A 164 -24.74 25.27 -6.14
C VAL A 164 -26.16 25.15 -6.61
N ASN A 165 -26.63 26.18 -7.34
CA ASN A 165 -27.94 26.12 -8.00
C ASN A 165 -27.85 25.15 -9.19
N PRO A 166 -28.63 24.04 -9.22
CA PRO A 166 -28.58 23.08 -10.32
C PRO A 166 -29.02 23.66 -11.69
N SER A 167 -29.64 24.85 -11.71
CA SER A 167 -30.01 25.56 -12.94
C SER A 167 -28.87 26.37 -13.56
N SER A 168 -27.77 26.60 -12.82
CA SER A 168 -26.55 27.18 -13.37
C SER A 168 -25.59 26.01 -13.64
N HIS A 169 -25.37 25.64 -14.90
CA HIS A 169 -24.32 24.75 -15.30
C HIS A 169 -22.99 25.43 -14.96
N PRO A 170 -22.25 25.01 -13.94
CA PRO A 170 -20.85 25.35 -13.85
C PRO A 170 -20.10 24.37 -14.76
N GLU A 171 -19.48 24.87 -15.80
CA GLU A 171 -18.45 24.14 -16.51
C GLU A 171 -17.45 23.58 -15.49
N ALA A 172 -17.19 22.29 -15.58
CA ALA A 172 -16.19 21.62 -14.77
C ALA A 172 -14.81 22.22 -15.09
N GLY A 173 -14.31 23.07 -14.20
CA GLY A 173 -12.95 23.57 -14.33
C GLY A 173 -12.76 25.05 -14.06
N ALA A 174 -12.93 25.51 -12.83
CA ALA A 174 -12.25 26.72 -12.39
C ALA A 174 -12.22 26.79 -10.86
N PHE A 175 -11.40 25.98 -10.24
CA PHE A 175 -10.76 26.38 -8.99
C PHE A 175 -9.54 27.21 -9.37
N SER A 176 -9.74 28.50 -9.62
CA SER A 176 -8.65 29.45 -9.77
C SER A 176 -8.07 29.71 -8.40
N ASP A 177 -6.81 29.37 -8.28
CA ASP A 177 -5.93 29.68 -7.16
C ASP A 177 -5.72 31.20 -7.14
N GLU A 178 -6.56 31.94 -6.42
CA GLU A 178 -6.30 33.36 -6.10
C GLU A 178 -5.37 33.45 -4.90
N THR A 179 -4.11 33.18 -5.14
CA THR A 179 -3.03 33.54 -4.21
C THR A 179 -2.43 34.89 -4.62
N ASN A 180 -2.81 35.91 -3.84
CA ASN A 180 -1.93 36.96 -3.37
C ASN A 180 -1.18 37.83 -4.39
N GLN A 181 -1.76 38.93 -4.82
CA GLN A 181 -0.99 40.09 -5.24
C GLN A 181 -0.90 41.10 -4.09
N GLY A 182 0.21 40.99 -3.34
CA GLY A 182 0.64 41.98 -2.38
C GLY A 182 0.99 43.29 -3.05
N ASN A 183 0.23 44.29 -2.71
CA ASN A 183 0.42 45.70 -3.04
C ASN A 183 1.70 46.25 -2.41
N GLY A 184 2.71 46.49 -3.19
CA GLY A 184 3.93 47.21 -2.83
C GLY A 184 3.83 48.68 -3.19
N SER A 185 3.24 49.51 -2.30
CA SER A 185 3.37 50.95 -2.38
C SER A 185 4.71 51.40 -1.76
N LYS A 186 5.56 51.99 -2.56
CA LYS A 186 6.65 52.88 -2.06
C LYS A 186 6.09 54.28 -1.83
N PRO A 187 6.51 54.96 -0.78
CA PRO A 187 6.61 56.42 -0.77
C PRO A 187 8.05 56.89 -0.85
N LYS A 188 8.19 58.01 -1.44
CA LYS A 188 9.27 58.96 -1.54
C LYS A 188 10.33 58.97 -0.41
#